data_da492afec51120f63df4732ccdad566f
#
_entry.id   da492afec51120f63df4732ccdad566f
#
_cell.length_a   1.000
_cell.length_b   1.000
_cell.length_c   1.000
_cell.angle_alpha   90.00
_cell.angle_beta   90.00
_cell.angle_gamma   90.00
#
_symmetry.space_group_name_H-M   'P 1'
#
loop_
_entity.id
_entity.type
_entity.pdbx_description
1 polymer ?
#
loop_
_entity_poly.entity_id
_entity_poly.type
_entity_poly.pdbx_seq_one_letter_code
_entity_poly.pdbx_strand_id
1 'polypeptide(L)'
;MGEGMKATDILQQYFGYTSFRPGQKEVIEALSTHRDVLAIMPTGAGKSLCFQIPALMSKGVTVVISPLLSLIKDQVDALQAQEIGATSIDSRCTVEEANKRFFLLRQGKVKLLYISPERLQNEYFTAVMKSVTVSAVIVDEAHCVSQWGHDFRPGYRLIKDWIESLPQRPVVGAFTATATEYVKQDMLNLLGLKNPLVLVGGFDRPNLYFRVIKTARKTDFLISYLDEHKKESGIIYAATRKETDKVYDMLRKNGFKVGRYHAGLTDEERRRVQEDFTYDRIELMVATNAFGMGIDKSNVRFVIHWQMPKNMESYYQEAGRAGRDGAPGECILLFTRGDIMVQKFLIDVSSTDEAQKKNDTALMNRMVDYCETSSCLRRAILEYFGETVKYEECGNCGNCDAETTDEDITREVKLICMCVDELKGRFGQTVVSAVLRGTATEKIRQYGFERNASFGMLGDYSAADMAALIRYAVSRDYLSVATGKYPVLSLAAAGRALLGPGKSAPVMRVLKTEDLVPARAVHKRSIRKIYDEERLRPLFTKLQQLRYETARKEHIPPFVIFSDVTLWELAEQRPSTLEELRSIKGIGDFKLHKYGPAFLDIIVSDGKDD
;
A
#
# COMPACT_ATOMS: atom_id res chain seq x y z
N MET A 1 -21.89 13.09 -38.51
CA MET A 1 -21.31 12.12 -37.53
C MET A 1 -20.08 12.80 -36.98
N GLY A 2 -20.18 13.38 -35.78
CA GLY A 2 -19.01 14.01 -35.14
C GLY A 2 -17.97 12.95 -34.84
N GLU A 3 -16.74 13.17 -35.24
CA GLU A 3 -15.61 12.34 -34.83
C GLU A 3 -15.60 12.28 -33.29
N GLY A 4 -15.67 11.06 -32.73
CA GLY A 4 -15.63 10.86 -31.29
C GLY A 4 -14.30 11.38 -30.75
N MET A 5 -14.35 12.14 -29.67
CA MET A 5 -13.17 12.70 -29.00
C MET A 5 -12.16 11.58 -28.71
N LYS A 6 -10.87 11.78 -29.04
CA LYS A 6 -9.82 10.78 -28.81
C LYS A 6 -9.53 10.66 -27.30
N ALA A 7 -9.08 9.51 -26.87
CA ALA A 7 -8.73 9.25 -25.47
C ALA A 7 -7.69 10.25 -24.92
N THR A 8 -6.74 10.68 -25.76
CA THR A 8 -5.74 11.72 -25.41
C THR A 8 -6.36 13.08 -25.18
N ASP A 9 -7.39 13.44 -25.95
CA ASP A 9 -8.04 14.74 -25.84
C ASP A 9 -8.87 14.80 -24.53
N ILE A 10 -9.57 13.71 -24.20
CA ILE A 10 -10.27 13.56 -22.93
C ILE A 10 -9.28 13.61 -21.76
N LEU A 11 -8.13 12.93 -21.86
CA LEU A 11 -7.10 12.94 -20.85
C LEU A 11 -6.59 14.36 -20.56
N GLN A 12 -6.34 15.14 -21.60
CA GLN A 12 -5.88 16.52 -21.46
C GLN A 12 -6.99 17.44 -20.96
N GLN A 13 -8.17 17.36 -21.57
CA GLN A 13 -9.28 18.29 -21.29
C GLN A 13 -9.78 18.16 -19.84
N TYR A 14 -10.04 16.96 -19.37
CA TYR A 14 -10.66 16.74 -18.05
C TYR A 14 -9.62 16.54 -16.93
N PHE A 15 -8.49 15.88 -17.24
CA PHE A 15 -7.54 15.45 -16.22
C PHE A 15 -6.20 16.20 -16.25
N GLY A 16 -5.90 16.97 -17.31
CA GLY A 16 -4.70 17.82 -17.42
C GLY A 16 -3.41 17.05 -17.65
N TYR A 17 -3.48 15.83 -18.19
CA TYR A 17 -2.31 15.04 -18.53
C TYR A 17 -2.15 14.96 -20.05
N THR A 18 -0.90 15.07 -20.52
CA THR A 18 -0.56 15.03 -21.95
C THR A 18 -0.20 13.62 -22.45
N SER A 19 0.07 12.70 -21.53
CA SER A 19 0.45 11.32 -21.84
C SER A 19 -0.09 10.32 -20.84
N PHE A 20 -0.34 9.10 -21.30
CA PHE A 20 -0.71 7.99 -20.44
C PHE A 20 0.50 7.43 -19.69
N ARG A 21 0.28 6.95 -18.49
CA ARG A 21 1.26 6.12 -17.78
C ARG A 21 1.35 4.73 -18.41
N PRO A 22 2.47 3.98 -18.20
CA PRO A 22 2.59 2.62 -18.70
C PRO A 22 1.39 1.74 -18.35
N GLY A 23 0.87 1.01 -19.32
CA GLY A 23 -0.28 0.11 -19.18
C GLY A 23 -1.66 0.79 -19.26
N GLN A 24 -1.77 2.10 -19.06
CA GLN A 24 -3.07 2.78 -19.13
C GLN A 24 -3.66 2.78 -20.53
N LYS A 25 -2.83 3.04 -21.54
CA LYS A 25 -3.27 3.12 -22.94
C LYS A 25 -3.83 1.79 -23.41
N GLU A 26 -3.15 0.70 -23.12
CA GLU A 26 -3.56 -0.65 -23.50
C GLU A 26 -4.90 -1.05 -22.88
N VAL A 27 -5.11 -0.70 -21.59
CA VAL A 27 -6.37 -0.95 -20.90
C VAL A 27 -7.51 -0.11 -21.47
N ILE A 28 -7.27 1.18 -21.73
CA ILE A 28 -8.26 2.09 -22.34
C ILE A 28 -8.67 1.60 -23.74
N GLU A 29 -7.71 1.21 -24.57
CA GLU A 29 -7.97 0.66 -25.89
C GLU A 29 -8.77 -0.64 -25.83
N ALA A 30 -8.41 -1.57 -24.94
CA ALA A 30 -9.12 -2.83 -24.76
C ALA A 30 -10.59 -2.61 -24.36
N LEU A 31 -10.85 -1.79 -23.34
CA LEU A 31 -12.21 -1.47 -22.91
C LEU A 31 -13.01 -0.74 -24.01
N SER A 32 -12.37 0.17 -24.75
CA SER A 32 -13.01 0.93 -25.83
C SER A 32 -13.33 0.05 -27.05
N THR A 33 -12.61 -1.05 -27.24
CA THR A 33 -12.86 -2.05 -28.28
C THR A 33 -13.69 -3.24 -27.80
N HIS A 34 -14.36 -3.11 -26.65
CA HIS A 34 -15.22 -4.13 -26.04
C HIS A 34 -14.50 -5.45 -25.70
N ARG A 35 -13.20 -5.40 -25.38
CA ARG A 35 -12.44 -6.52 -24.86
C ARG A 35 -12.40 -6.44 -23.34
N ASP A 36 -12.72 -7.56 -22.65
CA ASP A 36 -12.61 -7.63 -21.20
C ASP A 36 -11.17 -7.39 -20.73
N VAL A 37 -11.03 -6.88 -19.51
CA VAL A 37 -9.73 -6.52 -18.92
C VAL A 37 -9.62 -7.04 -17.50
N LEU A 38 -8.49 -7.61 -17.16
CA LEU A 38 -8.01 -7.76 -15.80
C LEU A 38 -6.74 -6.92 -15.63
N ALA A 39 -6.83 -5.84 -14.88
CA ALA A 39 -5.72 -4.93 -14.65
C ALA A 39 -5.28 -4.98 -13.17
N ILE A 40 -4.11 -5.53 -12.93
CA ILE A 40 -3.43 -5.51 -11.62
C ILE A 40 -2.43 -4.36 -11.70
N MET A 41 -2.76 -3.24 -11.07
CA MET A 41 -1.97 -2.00 -11.16
C MET A 41 -1.80 -1.42 -9.75
N PRO A 42 -0.59 -1.01 -9.34
CA PRO A 42 -0.33 -0.52 -8.00
C PRO A 42 -1.18 0.71 -7.64
N THR A 43 -1.31 0.96 -6.35
CA THR A 43 -1.96 2.18 -5.85
C THR A 43 -1.22 3.41 -6.38
N GLY A 44 -1.96 4.41 -6.87
CA GLY A 44 -1.37 5.60 -7.48
C GLY A 44 -0.97 5.47 -8.96
N ALA A 45 -1.11 4.30 -9.59
CA ALA A 45 -0.88 4.13 -11.03
C ALA A 45 -1.97 4.78 -11.92
N GLY A 46 -3.05 5.29 -11.32
CA GLY A 46 -4.14 5.94 -12.04
C GLY A 46 -5.15 4.96 -12.64
N LYS A 47 -5.48 3.87 -11.92
CA LYS A 47 -6.51 2.89 -12.31
C LYS A 47 -7.83 3.52 -12.74
N SER A 48 -8.29 4.54 -12.01
CA SER A 48 -9.58 5.19 -12.29
C SER A 48 -9.65 5.79 -13.70
N LEU A 49 -8.57 6.38 -14.20
CA LEU A 49 -8.51 6.92 -15.56
C LEU A 49 -8.71 5.84 -16.63
N CYS A 50 -8.27 4.61 -16.35
CA CYS A 50 -8.37 3.50 -17.30
C CYS A 50 -9.82 3.12 -17.65
N PHE A 51 -10.78 3.42 -16.78
CA PHE A 51 -12.19 3.16 -17.06
C PHE A 51 -13.03 4.46 -17.18
N GLN A 52 -12.60 5.57 -16.57
CA GLN A 52 -13.28 6.85 -16.71
C GLN A 52 -13.21 7.38 -18.14
N ILE A 53 -12.05 7.29 -18.78
CA ILE A 53 -11.89 7.72 -20.18
C ILE A 53 -12.77 6.91 -21.15
N PRO A 54 -12.76 5.56 -21.17
CA PRO A 54 -13.70 4.78 -21.98
C PRO A 54 -15.17 5.08 -21.68
N ALA A 55 -15.53 5.36 -20.41
CA ALA A 55 -16.89 5.73 -20.05
C ALA A 55 -17.33 7.04 -20.72
N LEU A 56 -16.44 8.03 -20.82
CA LEU A 56 -16.71 9.29 -21.52
C LEU A 56 -16.81 9.12 -23.03
N MET A 57 -16.07 8.17 -23.60
CA MET A 57 -16.12 7.85 -25.03
C MET A 57 -17.38 7.05 -25.42
N SER A 58 -17.97 6.31 -24.49
CA SER A 58 -19.09 5.41 -24.74
C SER A 58 -20.44 6.14 -24.80
N LYS A 59 -21.43 5.54 -25.50
CA LYS A 59 -22.82 6.07 -25.56
C LYS A 59 -23.67 5.63 -24.36
N GLY A 60 -23.35 4.51 -23.71
CA GLY A 60 -24.10 3.97 -22.58
C GLY A 60 -23.55 4.43 -21.23
N VAL A 61 -24.09 3.84 -20.18
CA VAL A 61 -23.59 4.04 -18.80
C VAL A 61 -22.53 2.99 -18.47
N THR A 62 -21.47 3.41 -17.80
CA THR A 62 -20.50 2.53 -17.17
C THR A 62 -20.88 2.34 -15.71
N VAL A 63 -21.12 1.10 -15.30
CA VAL A 63 -21.41 0.73 -13.90
C VAL A 63 -20.11 0.37 -13.20
N VAL A 64 -19.77 1.08 -12.12
CA VAL A 64 -18.58 0.83 -11.31
C VAL A 64 -19.01 0.21 -9.98
N ILE A 65 -18.59 -1.03 -9.74
CA ILE A 65 -18.86 -1.77 -8.50
C ILE A 65 -17.66 -1.60 -7.60
N SER A 66 -17.84 -0.93 -6.46
CA SER A 66 -16.77 -0.66 -5.50
C SER A 66 -17.20 -1.05 -4.07
N PRO A 67 -16.29 -1.59 -3.24
CA PRO A 67 -16.65 -2.19 -1.95
C PRO A 67 -16.92 -1.17 -0.84
N LEU A 68 -16.65 0.11 -1.07
CA LEU A 68 -16.63 1.13 -0.01
C LEU A 68 -17.40 2.38 -0.38
N LEU A 69 -18.37 2.71 0.46
CA LEU A 69 -19.25 3.88 0.28
C LEU A 69 -18.50 5.21 0.34
N SER A 70 -17.42 5.31 1.14
CA SER A 70 -16.56 6.49 1.20
C SER A 70 -15.82 6.73 -0.12
N LEU A 71 -15.22 5.68 -0.67
CA LEU A 71 -14.53 5.75 -1.96
C LEU A 71 -15.49 6.13 -3.10
N ILE A 72 -16.68 5.53 -3.10
CA ILE A 72 -17.75 5.86 -4.06
C ILE A 72 -18.05 7.35 -4.01
N LYS A 73 -18.24 7.91 -2.80
CA LYS A 73 -18.52 9.34 -2.63
C LYS A 73 -17.38 10.20 -3.18
N ASP A 74 -16.15 9.94 -2.76
CA ASP A 74 -14.98 10.74 -3.16
C ASP A 74 -14.76 10.73 -4.68
N GLN A 75 -14.96 9.56 -5.33
CA GLN A 75 -14.87 9.42 -6.79
C GLN A 75 -15.99 10.19 -7.51
N VAL A 76 -17.23 10.10 -7.02
CA VAL A 76 -18.36 10.82 -7.60
C VAL A 76 -18.19 12.33 -7.44
N ASP A 77 -17.83 12.80 -6.26
CA ASP A 77 -17.61 14.21 -5.98
C ASP A 77 -16.49 14.80 -6.86
N ALA A 78 -15.38 14.07 -7.04
CA ALA A 78 -14.28 14.46 -7.91
C ALA A 78 -14.69 14.55 -9.39
N LEU A 79 -15.50 13.63 -9.88
CA LEU A 79 -15.99 13.64 -11.26
C LEU A 79 -17.01 14.77 -11.50
N GLN A 80 -17.92 14.98 -10.54
CA GLN A 80 -18.89 16.07 -10.61
C GLN A 80 -18.20 17.45 -10.56
N ALA A 81 -17.12 17.59 -9.78
CA ALA A 81 -16.31 18.81 -9.76
C ALA A 81 -15.63 19.11 -11.12
N GLN A 82 -15.51 18.11 -11.98
CA GLN A 82 -15.01 18.22 -13.36
C GLN A 82 -16.15 18.26 -14.39
N GLU A 83 -17.40 18.51 -13.96
CA GLU A 83 -18.60 18.53 -14.80
C GLU A 83 -18.87 17.21 -15.54
N ILE A 84 -18.33 16.10 -15.06
CA ILE A 84 -18.60 14.76 -15.59
C ILE A 84 -19.87 14.19 -14.95
N GLY A 85 -20.80 13.74 -15.77
CA GLY A 85 -22.06 13.13 -15.35
C GLY A 85 -21.83 11.82 -14.58
N ALA A 86 -21.61 11.89 -13.28
CA ALA A 86 -21.43 10.75 -12.40
C ALA A 86 -22.42 10.79 -11.22
N THR A 87 -22.85 9.61 -10.75
CA THR A 87 -23.69 9.48 -9.56
C THR A 87 -23.46 8.13 -8.88
N SER A 88 -23.97 7.98 -7.66
CA SER A 88 -23.94 6.69 -6.94
C SER A 88 -25.37 6.27 -6.55
N ILE A 89 -25.57 4.96 -6.37
CA ILE A 89 -26.79 4.41 -5.76
C ILE A 89 -26.36 3.37 -4.73
N ASP A 90 -26.38 3.76 -3.48
CA ASP A 90 -25.95 2.93 -2.34
C ASP A 90 -27.01 2.87 -1.24
N SER A 91 -26.72 2.23 -0.12
CA SER A 91 -27.66 2.04 0.99
C SER A 91 -28.05 3.32 1.74
N ARG A 92 -27.35 4.43 1.52
CA ARG A 92 -27.62 5.73 2.14
C ARG A 92 -28.64 6.55 1.35
N CYS A 93 -28.88 6.18 0.07
CA CYS A 93 -29.85 6.88 -0.75
C CYS A 93 -31.27 6.67 -0.24
N THR A 94 -32.03 7.74 -0.10
CA THR A 94 -33.48 7.66 0.06
C THR A 94 -34.14 7.13 -1.22
N VAL A 95 -35.37 6.66 -1.12
CA VAL A 95 -36.13 6.18 -2.29
C VAL A 95 -36.32 7.29 -3.31
N GLU A 96 -36.57 8.51 -2.84
CA GLU A 96 -36.77 9.69 -3.71
C GLU A 96 -35.48 10.05 -4.46
N GLU A 97 -34.35 10.10 -3.77
CA GLU A 97 -33.03 10.33 -4.38
C GLU A 97 -32.68 9.25 -5.41
N ALA A 98 -32.91 7.98 -5.08
CA ALA A 98 -32.65 6.87 -6.00
C ALA A 98 -33.52 7.02 -7.27
N ASN A 99 -34.81 7.35 -7.13
CA ASN A 99 -35.71 7.56 -8.28
C ASN A 99 -35.26 8.74 -9.15
N LYS A 100 -34.84 9.85 -8.56
CA LYS A 100 -34.27 10.99 -9.29
C LYS A 100 -33.01 10.57 -10.09
N ARG A 101 -32.12 9.80 -9.47
CA ARG A 101 -30.90 9.30 -10.12
C ARG A 101 -31.22 8.31 -11.25
N PHE A 102 -32.20 7.43 -11.06
CA PHE A 102 -32.71 6.53 -12.12
C PHE A 102 -33.33 7.29 -13.30
N PHE A 103 -34.02 8.39 -13.04
CA PHE A 103 -34.53 9.25 -14.08
C PHE A 103 -33.40 9.87 -14.92
N LEU A 104 -32.36 10.38 -14.29
CA LEU A 104 -31.18 10.92 -14.98
C LEU A 104 -30.44 9.85 -15.81
N LEU A 105 -30.36 8.61 -15.30
CA LEU A 105 -29.80 7.47 -16.03
C LEU A 105 -30.57 7.19 -17.31
N ARG A 106 -31.91 7.13 -17.26
CA ARG A 106 -32.78 6.91 -18.44
C ARG A 106 -32.68 8.05 -19.47
N GLN A 107 -32.36 9.26 -19.01
CA GLN A 107 -32.12 10.39 -19.92
C GLN A 107 -30.70 10.40 -20.53
N GLY A 108 -29.83 9.45 -20.19
CA GLY A 108 -28.43 9.39 -20.67
C GLY A 108 -27.54 10.49 -20.13
N LYS A 109 -27.96 11.17 -19.03
CA LYS A 109 -27.17 12.25 -18.37
C LYS A 109 -26.08 11.72 -17.44
N VAL A 110 -26.07 10.42 -17.17
CA VAL A 110 -25.08 9.77 -16.29
C VAL A 110 -24.18 8.89 -17.14
N LYS A 111 -22.89 9.17 -17.11
CA LYS A 111 -21.83 8.39 -17.78
C LYS A 111 -21.25 7.30 -16.87
N LEU A 112 -21.11 7.61 -15.57
CA LEU A 112 -20.60 6.67 -14.58
C LEU A 112 -21.60 6.53 -13.42
N LEU A 113 -22.02 5.29 -13.16
CA LEU A 113 -22.85 4.92 -12.03
C LEU A 113 -22.05 4.08 -11.06
N TYR A 114 -21.78 4.59 -9.87
CA TYR A 114 -21.11 3.86 -8.80
C TYR A 114 -22.11 3.16 -7.89
N ILE A 115 -21.85 1.90 -7.57
CA ILE A 115 -22.70 1.08 -6.68
C ILE A 115 -21.85 0.23 -5.73
N SER A 116 -22.44 -0.15 -4.61
CA SER A 116 -21.88 -1.23 -3.78
C SER A 116 -22.35 -2.61 -4.31
N PRO A 117 -21.58 -3.69 -4.08
CA PRO A 117 -21.95 -5.04 -4.57
C PRO A 117 -23.28 -5.54 -4.00
N GLU A 118 -23.68 -5.12 -2.80
CA GLU A 118 -24.95 -5.49 -2.17
C GLU A 118 -26.16 -4.96 -2.96
N ARG A 119 -25.97 -3.88 -3.75
CA ARG A 119 -27.04 -3.32 -4.58
C ARG A 119 -27.50 -4.26 -5.68
N LEU A 120 -26.66 -5.21 -6.08
CA LEU A 120 -26.99 -6.21 -7.12
C LEU A 120 -28.10 -7.16 -6.70
N GLN A 121 -28.39 -7.31 -5.41
CA GLN A 121 -29.51 -8.10 -4.89
C GLN A 121 -30.87 -7.41 -5.04
N ASN A 122 -30.88 -6.11 -5.37
CA ASN A 122 -32.11 -5.34 -5.47
C ASN A 122 -32.77 -5.54 -6.86
N GLU A 123 -33.92 -6.18 -6.87
CA GLU A 123 -34.66 -6.49 -8.13
C GLU A 123 -35.06 -5.23 -8.89
N TYR A 124 -35.50 -4.18 -8.20
CA TYR A 124 -35.87 -2.91 -8.85
C TYR A 124 -34.67 -2.28 -9.54
N PHE A 125 -33.51 -2.27 -8.89
CA PHE A 125 -32.26 -1.81 -9.50
C PHE A 125 -31.96 -2.61 -10.78
N THR A 126 -32.01 -3.93 -10.70
CA THR A 126 -31.75 -4.81 -11.85
C THR A 126 -32.75 -4.56 -12.99
N ALA A 127 -34.04 -4.37 -12.68
CA ALA A 127 -35.05 -4.04 -13.67
C ALA A 127 -34.78 -2.69 -14.37
N VAL A 128 -34.34 -1.67 -13.63
CA VAL A 128 -33.93 -0.39 -14.22
C VAL A 128 -32.70 -0.57 -15.12
N MET A 129 -31.70 -1.31 -14.67
CA MET A 129 -30.47 -1.52 -15.45
C MET A 129 -30.72 -2.31 -16.74
N LYS A 130 -31.74 -3.17 -16.77
CA LYS A 130 -32.20 -3.83 -18.00
C LYS A 130 -32.85 -2.87 -19.00
N SER A 131 -33.31 -1.71 -18.55
CA SER A 131 -33.98 -0.70 -19.41
C SER A 131 -33.03 0.37 -19.97
N VAL A 132 -31.75 0.37 -19.57
CA VAL A 132 -30.73 1.30 -20.04
C VAL A 132 -29.58 0.57 -20.71
N THR A 133 -28.88 1.22 -21.63
CA THR A 133 -27.69 0.64 -22.27
C THR A 133 -26.50 0.68 -21.30
N VAL A 134 -26.09 -0.48 -20.78
CA VAL A 134 -24.87 -0.63 -19.98
C VAL A 134 -23.71 -0.91 -20.93
N SER A 135 -22.79 0.03 -21.07
CA SER A 135 -21.63 -0.10 -21.97
C SER A 135 -20.50 -0.91 -21.36
N ALA A 136 -20.26 -0.73 -20.06
CA ALA A 136 -19.21 -1.42 -19.33
C ALA A 136 -19.63 -1.69 -17.88
N VAL A 137 -19.09 -2.77 -17.31
CA VAL A 137 -19.11 -3.05 -15.87
C VAL A 137 -17.67 -3.09 -15.37
N ILE A 138 -17.37 -2.21 -14.45
CA ILE A 138 -16.06 -2.09 -13.83
C ILE A 138 -16.14 -2.64 -12.41
N VAL A 139 -15.27 -3.59 -12.10
CA VAL A 139 -15.14 -4.20 -10.77
C VAL A 139 -13.89 -3.64 -10.14
N ASP A 140 -14.06 -2.67 -9.27
CA ASP A 140 -12.97 -2.09 -8.49
C ASP A 140 -12.67 -2.99 -7.28
N GLU A 141 -11.40 -3.02 -6.84
CA GLU A 141 -10.89 -3.94 -5.82
C GLU A 141 -11.32 -5.41 -6.10
N ALA A 142 -11.15 -5.84 -7.35
CA ALA A 142 -11.63 -7.14 -7.85
C ALA A 142 -11.12 -8.35 -7.05
N HIS A 143 -10.01 -8.23 -6.32
CA HIS A 143 -9.50 -9.26 -5.40
C HIS A 143 -10.51 -9.67 -4.32
N CYS A 144 -11.50 -8.80 -4.02
CA CYS A 144 -12.57 -9.09 -3.07
C CYS A 144 -13.48 -10.26 -3.49
N VAL A 145 -13.43 -10.72 -4.75
CA VAL A 145 -14.21 -11.88 -5.23
C VAL A 145 -13.62 -13.21 -4.72
N SER A 146 -12.31 -13.26 -4.47
CA SER A 146 -11.59 -14.46 -4.03
C SER A 146 -11.64 -14.63 -2.52
N GLN A 147 -11.95 -15.84 -2.06
CA GLN A 147 -11.86 -16.21 -0.63
C GLN A 147 -10.42 -16.16 -0.11
N TRP A 148 -9.46 -16.27 -0.99
CA TRP A 148 -8.02 -16.23 -0.70
C TRP A 148 -7.43 -14.84 -0.84
N GLY A 149 -8.24 -13.86 -1.25
CA GLY A 149 -7.90 -12.45 -1.24
C GLY A 149 -7.84 -11.91 0.20
N HIS A 150 -7.10 -10.85 0.39
CA HIS A 150 -6.91 -10.25 1.72
C HIS A 150 -8.16 -9.55 2.28
N ASP A 151 -9.20 -9.32 1.47
CA ASP A 151 -10.50 -8.70 1.86
C ASP A 151 -11.67 -9.33 1.09
N PHE A 152 -11.94 -10.60 1.35
CA PHE A 152 -13.05 -11.30 0.72
C PHE A 152 -14.41 -10.68 1.07
N ARG A 153 -15.26 -10.47 0.04
CA ARG A 153 -16.63 -9.96 0.18
C ARG A 153 -17.63 -10.83 -0.58
N PRO A 154 -18.56 -11.51 0.11
CA PRO A 154 -19.53 -12.40 -0.53
C PRO A 154 -20.34 -11.75 -1.65
N GLY A 155 -20.68 -10.47 -1.52
CA GLY A 155 -21.42 -9.70 -2.53
C GLY A 155 -20.77 -9.66 -3.91
N TYR A 156 -19.44 -9.78 -4.00
CA TYR A 156 -18.73 -9.82 -5.28
C TYR A 156 -19.03 -11.06 -6.12
N ARG A 157 -19.45 -12.16 -5.50
CA ARG A 157 -19.84 -13.39 -6.22
C ARG A 157 -21.11 -13.23 -7.03
N LEU A 158 -21.93 -12.23 -6.75
CA LEU A 158 -23.16 -11.94 -7.47
C LEU A 158 -22.90 -11.22 -8.82
N ILE A 159 -21.72 -10.68 -9.02
CA ILE A 159 -21.40 -9.80 -10.15
C ILE A 159 -21.55 -10.56 -11.48
N LYS A 160 -21.02 -11.77 -11.57
CA LYS A 160 -21.10 -12.59 -12.78
C LYS A 160 -22.55 -12.85 -13.21
N ASP A 161 -23.37 -13.37 -12.28
CA ASP A 161 -24.77 -13.73 -12.56
C ASP A 161 -25.58 -12.48 -12.93
N TRP A 162 -25.30 -11.36 -12.27
CA TRP A 162 -25.94 -10.09 -12.60
C TRP A 162 -25.57 -9.60 -14.01
N ILE A 163 -24.29 -9.67 -14.40
CA ILE A 163 -23.84 -9.32 -15.76
C ILE A 163 -24.55 -10.22 -16.80
N GLU A 164 -24.65 -11.51 -16.54
CA GLU A 164 -25.31 -12.48 -17.42
C GLU A 164 -26.82 -12.24 -17.53
N SER A 165 -27.45 -11.61 -16.52
CA SER A 165 -28.88 -11.26 -16.52
C SER A 165 -29.22 -10.03 -17.39
N LEU A 166 -28.24 -9.25 -17.85
CA LEU A 166 -28.45 -8.05 -18.65
C LEU A 166 -28.79 -8.42 -20.11
N PRO A 167 -29.62 -7.62 -20.82
CA PRO A 167 -30.05 -7.91 -22.20
C PRO A 167 -28.87 -8.03 -23.18
N GLN A 168 -27.84 -7.26 -22.99
CA GLN A 168 -26.56 -7.33 -23.70
C GLN A 168 -25.44 -7.39 -22.68
N ARG A 169 -24.53 -8.34 -22.85
CA ARG A 169 -23.36 -8.42 -22.00
C ARG A 169 -22.45 -7.22 -22.24
N PRO A 170 -22.23 -6.36 -21.24
CA PRO A 170 -21.27 -5.27 -21.34
C PRO A 170 -19.83 -5.79 -21.35
N VAL A 171 -18.88 -4.95 -21.74
CA VAL A 171 -17.46 -5.22 -21.49
C VAL A 171 -17.19 -5.17 -19.97
N VAL A 172 -16.32 -6.07 -19.48
CA VAL A 172 -16.00 -6.16 -18.06
C VAL A 172 -14.55 -5.77 -17.82
N GLY A 173 -14.34 -4.80 -16.93
CA GLY A 173 -13.02 -4.40 -16.46
C GLY A 173 -12.86 -4.72 -14.98
N ALA A 174 -11.94 -5.62 -14.64
CA ALA A 174 -11.59 -5.96 -13.26
C ALA A 174 -10.27 -5.29 -12.87
N PHE A 175 -10.30 -4.50 -11.79
CA PHE A 175 -9.17 -3.69 -11.33
C PHE A 175 -8.82 -4.01 -9.88
N THR A 176 -7.53 -4.17 -9.60
CA THR A 176 -7.01 -4.30 -8.23
C THR A 176 -5.60 -3.74 -8.12
N ALA A 177 -5.18 -3.42 -6.90
CA ALA A 177 -3.81 -2.97 -6.63
C ALA A 177 -2.84 -4.15 -6.48
N THR A 178 -3.31 -5.27 -5.94
CA THR A 178 -2.49 -6.42 -5.57
C THR A 178 -3.24 -7.71 -5.85
N ALA A 179 -2.54 -8.70 -6.38
CA ALA A 179 -3.04 -10.07 -6.47
C ALA A 179 -1.87 -11.05 -6.57
N THR A 180 -1.96 -12.13 -5.83
CA THR A 180 -1.12 -13.30 -6.07
C THR A 180 -1.60 -14.02 -7.33
N GLU A 181 -0.78 -14.92 -7.88
CA GLU A 181 -1.17 -15.69 -9.08
C GLU A 181 -2.48 -16.48 -8.86
N TYR A 182 -2.68 -17.02 -7.67
CA TYR A 182 -3.90 -17.75 -7.31
C TYR A 182 -5.13 -16.83 -7.33
N VAL A 183 -5.06 -15.66 -6.69
CA VAL A 183 -6.14 -14.66 -6.67
C VAL A 183 -6.43 -14.14 -8.08
N LYS A 184 -5.41 -14.02 -8.93
CA LYS A 184 -5.56 -13.65 -10.34
C LYS A 184 -6.41 -14.67 -11.10
N GLN A 185 -6.15 -15.96 -10.94
CA GLN A 185 -6.94 -17.01 -11.57
C GLN A 185 -8.39 -17.04 -11.05
N ASP A 186 -8.58 -16.84 -9.76
CA ASP A 186 -9.91 -16.71 -9.15
C ASP A 186 -10.70 -15.54 -9.78
N MET A 187 -10.09 -14.37 -9.92
CA MET A 187 -10.75 -13.21 -10.54
C MET A 187 -11.19 -13.51 -11.98
N LEU A 188 -10.33 -14.15 -12.79
CA LEU A 188 -10.66 -14.53 -14.15
C LEU A 188 -11.90 -15.43 -14.22
N ASN A 189 -11.97 -16.41 -13.36
CA ASN A 189 -13.02 -17.44 -13.34
C ASN A 189 -14.33 -16.94 -12.70
N LEU A 190 -14.21 -16.36 -11.50
CA LEU A 190 -15.38 -15.98 -10.68
C LEU A 190 -16.11 -14.75 -11.23
N LEU A 191 -15.41 -13.83 -11.92
CA LEU A 191 -16.04 -12.70 -12.62
C LEU A 191 -16.50 -13.05 -14.04
N GLY A 192 -16.18 -14.23 -14.56
CA GLY A 192 -16.59 -14.68 -15.89
C GLY A 192 -16.02 -13.84 -17.02
N LEU A 193 -14.73 -13.44 -16.90
CA LEU A 193 -14.07 -12.65 -17.94
C LEU A 193 -13.87 -13.46 -19.21
N LYS A 194 -14.18 -12.86 -20.37
CA LYS A 194 -14.11 -13.51 -21.69
C LYS A 194 -12.93 -12.98 -22.50
N ASN A 195 -11.95 -13.83 -22.78
CA ASN A 195 -10.73 -13.49 -23.54
C ASN A 195 -10.10 -12.13 -23.11
N PRO A 196 -9.87 -11.92 -21.80
CA PRO A 196 -9.47 -10.62 -21.29
C PRO A 196 -8.06 -10.22 -21.74
N LEU A 197 -7.82 -8.92 -21.84
CA LEU A 197 -6.47 -8.39 -21.69
C LEU A 197 -6.08 -8.54 -20.21
N VAL A 198 -5.06 -9.32 -19.91
CA VAL A 198 -4.48 -9.41 -18.57
C VAL A 198 -3.25 -8.51 -18.52
N LEU A 199 -3.36 -7.42 -17.78
CA LEU A 199 -2.25 -6.49 -17.57
C LEU A 199 -1.82 -6.56 -16.11
N VAL A 200 -0.58 -6.94 -15.89
CA VAL A 200 0.09 -6.84 -14.58
C VAL A 200 1.07 -5.67 -14.68
N GLY A 201 0.69 -4.56 -14.07
CA GLY A 201 1.55 -3.37 -13.99
C GLY A 201 2.71 -3.63 -13.02
N GLY A 202 3.81 -2.91 -13.20
CA GLY A 202 4.93 -2.97 -12.26
C GLY A 202 4.50 -2.48 -10.86
N PHE A 203 4.95 -3.20 -9.84
CA PHE A 203 4.73 -2.82 -8.44
C PHE A 203 5.77 -1.82 -7.94
N ASP A 204 6.74 -1.45 -8.76
CA ASP A 204 7.76 -0.50 -8.33
C ASP A 204 7.19 0.91 -8.17
N ARG A 205 7.48 1.49 -7.02
CA ARG A 205 7.15 2.87 -6.63
C ARG A 205 8.46 3.58 -6.28
N PRO A 206 9.22 4.07 -7.28
CA PRO A 206 10.56 4.64 -7.06
C PRO A 206 10.56 5.86 -6.14
N ASN A 207 9.43 6.56 -6.00
CA ASN A 207 9.26 7.69 -5.11
C ASN A 207 9.03 7.31 -3.63
N LEU A 208 8.86 6.02 -3.31
CA LEU A 208 8.68 5.58 -1.93
C LEU A 208 10.01 5.07 -1.34
N TYR A 209 10.29 5.50 -0.13
CA TYR A 209 11.41 5.02 0.67
C TYR A 209 10.91 4.02 1.72
N PHE A 210 11.33 2.77 1.62
CA PHE A 210 10.92 1.72 2.56
C PHE A 210 11.95 1.53 3.66
N ARG A 211 11.47 1.43 4.91
CA ARG A 211 12.34 1.23 6.06
C ARG A 211 11.67 0.33 7.10
N VAL A 212 12.43 -0.63 7.64
CA VAL A 212 12.03 -1.45 8.79
C VAL A 212 12.95 -1.12 9.95
N ILE A 213 12.36 -0.71 11.07
CA ILE A 213 13.09 -0.34 12.28
C ILE A 213 12.76 -1.34 13.38
N LYS A 214 13.76 -2.07 13.83
CA LYS A 214 13.65 -3.05 14.92
C LYS A 214 13.91 -2.34 16.25
N THR A 215 12.88 -1.84 16.90
CA THR A 215 13.01 -1.08 18.13
C THR A 215 11.92 -1.37 19.16
N ALA A 216 12.30 -1.48 20.42
CA ALA A 216 11.37 -1.48 21.55
C ALA A 216 10.94 -0.05 21.96
N ARG A 217 11.66 0.98 21.53
CA ARG A 217 11.40 2.39 21.84
C ARG A 217 10.56 3.07 20.73
N LYS A 218 9.45 2.45 20.36
CA LYS A 218 8.57 2.94 19.29
C LYS A 218 8.07 4.37 19.55
N THR A 219 7.76 4.69 20.81
CA THR A 219 7.25 6.02 21.22
C THR A 219 8.29 7.11 20.99
N ASP A 220 9.53 6.90 21.43
CA ASP A 220 10.60 7.89 21.30
C ASP A 220 10.89 8.16 19.82
N PHE A 221 10.95 7.09 19.02
CA PHE A 221 11.11 7.21 17.58
C PHE A 221 9.98 8.02 16.94
N LEU A 222 8.73 7.67 17.24
CA LEU A 222 7.56 8.32 16.61
C LEU A 222 7.51 9.81 16.94
N ILE A 223 7.72 10.20 18.21
CA ILE A 223 7.71 11.60 18.61
C ILE A 223 8.84 12.37 17.91
N SER A 224 10.06 11.85 17.93
CA SER A 224 11.20 12.50 17.26
C SER A 224 10.96 12.66 15.76
N TYR A 225 10.46 11.62 15.10
CA TYR A 225 10.15 11.66 13.68
C TYR A 225 9.10 12.72 13.35
N LEU A 226 8.00 12.76 14.10
CA LEU A 226 6.92 13.73 13.87
C LEU A 226 7.34 15.18 14.17
N ASP A 227 8.26 15.39 15.10
CA ASP A 227 8.84 16.72 15.38
C ASP A 227 9.67 17.25 14.21
N GLU A 228 10.35 16.38 13.49
CA GLU A 228 11.12 16.71 12.29
C GLU A 228 10.22 16.93 11.05
N HIS A 229 9.04 16.26 11.00
CA HIS A 229 8.09 16.28 9.88
C HIS A 229 6.83 17.11 10.17
N LYS A 230 6.97 18.19 10.96
CA LYS A 230 5.85 19.11 11.26
C LYS A 230 5.26 19.67 9.97
N LYS A 231 3.93 19.73 9.90
CA LYS A 231 3.13 20.18 8.74
C LYS A 231 3.10 19.22 7.55
N GLU A 232 3.65 18.02 7.67
CA GLU A 232 3.49 16.98 6.67
C GLU A 232 2.30 16.08 7.04
N SER A 233 1.56 15.65 6.02
CA SER A 233 0.43 14.76 6.20
C SER A 233 0.90 13.32 6.31
N GLY A 234 0.48 12.60 7.36
CA GLY A 234 0.92 11.23 7.60
C GLY A 234 -0.15 10.32 8.19
N ILE A 235 0.02 9.01 7.97
CA ILE A 235 -0.87 7.97 8.52
C ILE A 235 -0.05 7.02 9.39
N ILE A 236 -0.56 6.69 10.57
CA ILE A 236 0.04 5.76 11.51
C ILE A 236 -0.91 4.57 11.66
N TYR A 237 -0.52 3.40 11.18
CA TYR A 237 -1.33 2.18 11.28
C TYR A 237 -1.00 1.38 12.52
N ALA A 238 -2.03 1.00 13.29
CA ALA A 238 -1.93 0.09 14.42
C ALA A 238 -2.80 -1.16 14.19
N ALA A 239 -2.36 -2.31 14.70
CA ALA A 239 -3.03 -3.59 14.46
C ALA A 239 -4.39 -3.72 15.15
N THR A 240 -4.63 -2.99 16.24
CA THR A 240 -5.85 -3.10 17.05
C THR A 240 -6.44 -1.74 17.40
N ARG A 241 -7.76 -1.73 17.67
CA ARG A 241 -8.47 -0.52 18.14
C ARG A 241 -7.83 0.07 19.40
N LYS A 242 -7.48 -0.80 20.37
CA LYS A 242 -6.87 -0.40 21.64
C LYS A 242 -5.51 0.29 21.44
N GLU A 243 -4.67 -0.22 20.55
CA GLU A 243 -3.38 0.42 20.25
C GLU A 243 -3.58 1.72 19.45
N THR A 244 -4.58 1.79 18.56
CA THR A 244 -4.96 3.03 17.88
C THR A 244 -5.31 4.13 18.89
N ASP A 245 -6.19 3.83 19.86
CA ASP A 245 -6.56 4.77 20.91
C ASP A 245 -5.36 5.20 21.75
N LYS A 246 -4.51 4.26 22.15
CA LYS A 246 -3.31 4.51 22.94
C LYS A 246 -2.32 5.44 22.23
N VAL A 247 -2.03 5.17 20.95
CA VAL A 247 -1.13 6.01 20.14
C VAL A 247 -1.75 7.39 19.92
N TYR A 248 -3.05 7.47 19.63
CA TYR A 248 -3.78 8.72 19.50
C TYR A 248 -3.68 9.58 20.76
N ASP A 249 -3.98 9.00 21.95
CA ASP A 249 -3.93 9.72 23.22
C ASP A 249 -2.50 10.19 23.55
N MET A 250 -1.51 9.37 23.25
CA MET A 250 -0.10 9.70 23.42
C MET A 250 0.30 10.90 22.54
N LEU A 251 -0.06 10.91 21.25
CA LEU A 251 0.24 12.01 20.35
C LEU A 251 -0.50 13.31 20.73
N ARG A 252 -1.76 13.22 21.12
CA ARG A 252 -2.51 14.38 21.63
C ARG A 252 -1.86 15.00 22.86
N LYS A 253 -1.42 14.18 23.82
CA LYS A 253 -0.70 14.66 25.03
C LYS A 253 0.59 15.36 24.68
N ASN A 254 1.25 14.99 23.58
CA ASN A 254 2.44 15.67 23.07
C ASN A 254 2.14 16.86 22.13
N GLY A 255 0.90 17.30 22.03
CA GLY A 255 0.51 18.52 21.30
C GLY A 255 0.31 18.36 19.79
N PHE A 256 0.31 17.15 19.25
CA PHE A 256 0.08 16.92 17.81
C PHE A 256 -1.40 17.04 17.45
N LYS A 257 -1.69 17.64 16.29
CA LYS A 257 -3.03 17.66 15.68
C LYS A 257 -3.28 16.33 14.97
N VAL A 258 -3.94 15.42 15.65
CA VAL A 258 -4.12 14.04 15.20
C VAL A 258 -5.57 13.61 15.28
N GLY A 259 -6.04 12.85 14.29
CA GLY A 259 -7.29 12.11 14.30
C GLY A 259 -7.09 10.63 14.56
N ARG A 260 -8.16 9.95 15.00
CA ARG A 260 -8.16 8.48 15.12
C ARG A 260 -9.29 7.89 14.29
N TYR A 261 -9.03 6.68 13.72
CA TYR A 261 -10.02 6.00 12.90
C TYR A 261 -9.97 4.48 13.09
N HIS A 262 -11.07 3.89 13.52
CA HIS A 262 -11.26 2.43 13.62
C HIS A 262 -12.75 2.07 13.64
N ALA A 263 -13.08 0.80 13.40
CA ALA A 263 -14.47 0.32 13.32
C ALA A 263 -15.27 0.41 14.64
N GLY A 264 -14.65 0.77 15.76
CA GLY A 264 -15.33 1.01 17.03
C GLY A 264 -15.91 2.41 17.19
N LEU A 265 -15.59 3.35 16.28
CA LEU A 265 -16.17 4.68 16.25
C LEU A 265 -17.53 4.66 15.57
N THR A 266 -18.40 5.62 15.90
CA THR A 266 -19.66 5.85 15.20
C THR A 266 -19.43 6.27 13.75
N ASP A 267 -20.42 6.09 12.88
CA ASP A 267 -20.33 6.49 11.48
C ASP A 267 -20.09 7.99 11.33
N GLU A 268 -20.70 8.77 12.20
CA GLU A 268 -20.54 10.24 12.22
C GLU A 268 -19.12 10.65 12.62
N GLU A 269 -18.55 10.04 13.67
CA GLU A 269 -17.15 10.27 14.07
C GLU A 269 -16.19 9.88 12.97
N ARG A 270 -16.38 8.71 12.35
CA ARG A 270 -15.55 8.25 11.24
C ARG A 270 -15.59 9.22 10.07
N ARG A 271 -16.79 9.65 9.66
CA ARG A 271 -16.97 10.61 8.58
C ARG A 271 -16.27 11.94 8.89
N ARG A 272 -16.52 12.51 10.08
CA ARG A 272 -15.94 13.79 10.50
C ARG A 272 -14.41 13.74 10.48
N VAL A 273 -13.81 12.73 11.09
CA VAL A 273 -12.35 12.62 11.18
C VAL A 273 -11.73 12.37 9.80
N GLN A 274 -12.38 11.58 8.94
CA GLN A 274 -11.96 11.38 7.55
C GLN A 274 -12.01 12.70 6.76
N GLU A 275 -13.09 13.46 6.89
CA GLU A 275 -13.21 14.78 6.28
C GLU A 275 -12.12 15.73 6.80
N ASP A 276 -11.90 15.78 8.12
CA ASP A 276 -10.88 16.64 8.72
C ASP A 276 -9.48 16.32 8.18
N PHE A 277 -9.15 15.04 7.95
CA PHE A 277 -7.90 14.62 7.35
C PHE A 277 -7.84 14.93 5.85
N THR A 278 -8.93 14.67 5.12
CA THR A 278 -9.02 14.92 3.68
C THR A 278 -8.90 16.41 3.34
N TYR A 279 -9.46 17.27 4.19
CA TYR A 279 -9.45 18.73 4.02
C TYR A 279 -8.26 19.43 4.69
N ASP A 280 -7.21 18.69 5.07
CA ASP A 280 -5.99 19.22 5.73
C ASP A 280 -6.26 19.98 7.06
N ARG A 281 -7.37 19.70 7.75
CA ARG A 281 -7.67 20.28 9.08
C ARG A 281 -6.85 19.61 10.18
N ILE A 282 -6.49 18.34 9.97
CA ILE A 282 -5.54 17.57 10.76
C ILE A 282 -4.47 16.99 9.84
N GLU A 283 -3.22 16.99 10.30
CA GLU A 283 -2.08 16.48 9.54
C GLU A 283 -1.88 14.97 9.73
N LEU A 284 -2.24 14.44 10.90
CA LEU A 284 -1.94 13.07 11.29
C LEU A 284 -3.22 12.24 11.49
N MET A 285 -3.16 10.99 11.03
CA MET A 285 -4.22 10.00 11.28
C MET A 285 -3.63 8.76 11.93
N VAL A 286 -4.12 8.36 13.10
CA VAL A 286 -3.85 7.06 13.71
C VAL A 286 -5.02 6.13 13.43
N ALA A 287 -4.77 4.98 12.82
CA ALA A 287 -5.86 4.14 12.35
C ALA A 287 -5.55 2.64 12.40
N THR A 288 -6.63 1.83 12.41
CA THR A 288 -6.54 0.43 12.00
C THR A 288 -6.64 0.33 10.47
N ASN A 289 -6.48 -0.88 9.91
CA ASN A 289 -6.70 -1.16 8.50
C ASN A 289 -8.11 -0.76 7.98
N ALA A 290 -9.07 -0.49 8.88
CA ALA A 290 -10.38 0.06 8.52
C ALA A 290 -10.27 1.46 7.87
N PHE A 291 -9.22 2.23 8.18
CA PHE A 291 -8.84 3.46 7.49
C PHE A 291 -7.94 3.11 6.31
N GLY A 292 -8.52 2.48 5.33
CA GLY A 292 -7.70 1.93 4.27
C GLY A 292 -8.31 2.17 2.91
N MET A 293 -9.16 1.28 2.51
CA MET A 293 -9.86 1.40 1.23
C MET A 293 -10.69 2.69 1.22
N GLY A 294 -10.60 3.48 0.16
CA GLY A 294 -11.42 4.68 -0.01
C GLY A 294 -10.78 6.01 0.37
N ILE A 295 -9.52 6.05 0.75
CA ILE A 295 -8.82 7.30 1.00
C ILE A 295 -7.97 7.63 -0.21
N ASP A 296 -8.33 8.69 -0.91
CA ASP A 296 -7.62 9.17 -2.09
C ASP A 296 -6.91 10.52 -1.86
N LYS A 297 -6.42 10.73 -0.63
CA LYS A 297 -5.58 11.87 -0.29
C LYS A 297 -4.21 11.70 -0.95
N SER A 298 -3.87 12.57 -1.89
CA SER A 298 -2.67 12.43 -2.71
C SER A 298 -1.39 12.91 -2.02
N ASN A 299 -1.51 13.84 -1.06
CA ASN A 299 -0.39 14.52 -0.41
C ASN A 299 0.04 13.90 0.93
N VAL A 300 -0.17 12.61 1.14
CA VAL A 300 0.38 11.87 2.29
C VAL A 300 1.88 11.70 2.09
N ARG A 301 2.69 12.22 3.00
CA ARG A 301 4.17 12.18 2.89
C ARG A 301 4.77 10.96 3.54
N PHE A 302 4.15 10.43 4.59
CA PHE A 302 4.65 9.21 5.25
C PHE A 302 3.52 8.31 5.73
N VAL A 303 3.82 7.01 5.74
CA VAL A 303 3.00 5.97 6.37
C VAL A 303 3.87 5.22 7.36
N ILE A 304 3.47 5.22 8.64
CA ILE A 304 4.17 4.51 9.71
C ILE A 304 3.30 3.34 10.17
N HIS A 305 3.84 2.14 10.12
CA HIS A 305 3.23 0.97 10.75
C HIS A 305 3.76 0.85 12.17
N TRP A 306 2.92 1.17 13.15
CA TRP A 306 3.22 1.03 14.59
C TRP A 306 3.46 -0.41 15.00
N GLN A 307 2.83 -1.33 14.32
CA GLN A 307 2.95 -2.78 14.48
C GLN A 307 2.98 -3.44 13.10
N MET A 308 3.56 -4.63 13.02
CA MET A 308 3.61 -5.41 11.79
C MET A 308 2.19 -5.67 11.24
N PRO A 309 1.91 -5.37 9.96
CA PRO A 309 0.66 -5.72 9.30
C PRO A 309 0.46 -7.24 9.20
N LYS A 310 -0.75 -7.68 8.88
CA LYS A 310 -1.08 -9.11 8.81
C LYS A 310 -0.34 -9.86 7.69
N ASN A 311 -0.06 -9.21 6.56
CA ASN A 311 0.61 -9.78 5.38
C ASN A 311 1.21 -8.69 4.49
N MET A 312 1.95 -9.09 3.47
CA MET A 312 2.64 -8.21 2.53
C MET A 312 1.68 -7.39 1.65
N GLU A 313 0.53 -7.96 1.28
CA GLU A 313 -0.47 -7.27 0.46
C GLU A 313 -1.06 -6.09 1.22
N SER A 314 -1.46 -6.29 2.48
CA SER A 314 -1.95 -5.22 3.37
C SER A 314 -0.88 -4.16 3.58
N TYR A 315 0.37 -4.58 3.87
CA TYR A 315 1.50 -3.66 4.01
C TYR A 315 1.69 -2.79 2.78
N TYR A 316 1.77 -3.40 1.60
CA TYR A 316 1.99 -2.68 0.36
C TYR A 316 0.84 -1.73 0.00
N GLN A 317 -0.40 -2.14 0.24
CA GLN A 317 -1.58 -1.33 0.01
C GLN A 317 -1.67 -0.12 0.96
N GLU A 318 -1.31 -0.31 2.23
CA GLU A 318 -1.27 0.74 3.25
C GLU A 318 -0.08 1.69 3.03
N ALA A 319 1.13 1.17 2.83
CA ALA A 319 2.33 1.93 2.50
C ALA A 319 2.17 2.74 1.19
N GLY A 320 1.51 2.14 0.19
CA GLY A 320 1.25 2.77 -1.10
C GLY A 320 0.35 4.01 -1.07
N ARG A 321 -0.17 4.40 0.10
CA ARG A 321 -0.90 5.68 0.29
C ARG A 321 0.04 6.87 0.32
N ALA A 322 1.30 6.66 0.72
CA ALA A 322 2.31 7.71 0.63
C ALA A 322 2.60 8.07 -0.83
N GLY A 323 2.85 9.34 -1.10
CA GLY A 323 3.33 9.84 -2.37
C GLY A 323 2.48 9.48 -3.59
N ARG A 324 1.16 9.49 -3.52
CA ARG A 324 0.28 9.19 -4.67
C ARG A 324 0.39 10.23 -5.78
N ASP A 325 0.72 11.45 -5.44
CA ASP A 325 0.99 12.54 -6.37
C ASP A 325 2.34 12.41 -7.10
N GLY A 326 3.17 11.41 -6.73
CA GLY A 326 4.49 11.19 -7.29
C GLY A 326 5.61 11.88 -6.52
N ALA A 327 5.29 12.71 -5.52
CA ALA A 327 6.27 13.27 -4.60
C ALA A 327 6.90 12.16 -3.75
N PRO A 328 8.10 12.38 -3.19
CA PRO A 328 8.72 11.47 -2.25
C PRO A 328 7.82 11.13 -1.07
N GLY A 329 7.84 9.87 -0.63
CA GLY A 329 7.08 9.39 0.52
C GLY A 329 7.84 8.34 1.31
N GLU A 330 7.69 8.36 2.64
CA GLU A 330 8.34 7.40 3.53
C GLU A 330 7.37 6.33 4.01
N CYS A 331 7.82 5.08 3.98
CA CYS A 331 7.08 3.90 4.44
C CYS A 331 7.90 3.23 5.56
N ILE A 332 7.55 3.52 6.81
CA ILE A 332 8.31 3.08 7.98
C ILE A 332 7.52 2.00 8.71
N LEU A 333 8.17 0.88 9.00
CA LEU A 333 7.59 -0.19 9.79
C LEU A 333 8.39 -0.35 11.10
N LEU A 334 7.71 -0.15 12.24
CA LEU A 334 8.28 -0.35 13.57
C LEU A 334 8.00 -1.78 14.01
N PHE A 335 9.01 -2.63 13.93
CA PHE A 335 8.87 -4.07 14.18
C PHE A 335 9.40 -4.48 15.55
N THR A 336 8.62 -5.31 16.23
CA THR A 336 9.05 -6.10 17.37
C THR A 336 8.57 -7.54 17.23
N ARG A 337 9.27 -8.51 17.83
CA ARG A 337 8.81 -9.90 17.82
C ARG A 337 7.46 -10.12 18.53
N GLY A 338 7.09 -9.22 19.45
CA GLY A 338 5.77 -9.20 20.05
C GLY A 338 4.64 -9.03 19.04
N ASP A 339 4.91 -8.34 17.94
CA ASP A 339 3.91 -8.11 16.88
C ASP A 339 3.47 -9.43 16.23
N ILE A 340 4.37 -10.44 16.14
CA ILE A 340 4.04 -11.77 15.61
C ILE A 340 2.98 -12.45 16.47
N MET A 341 3.09 -12.33 17.80
CA MET A 341 2.10 -12.91 18.71
C MET A 341 0.73 -12.24 18.58
N VAL A 342 0.73 -10.91 18.38
CA VAL A 342 -0.51 -10.16 18.14
C VAL A 342 -1.18 -10.64 16.86
N GLN A 343 -0.42 -10.80 15.76
CA GLN A 343 -0.98 -11.25 14.49
C GLN A 343 -1.48 -12.71 14.57
N LYS A 344 -0.75 -13.61 15.22
CA LYS A 344 -1.21 -14.99 15.46
C LYS A 344 -2.55 -15.02 16.21
N PHE A 345 -2.64 -14.24 17.29
CA PHE A 345 -3.90 -14.13 18.04
C PHE A 345 -5.05 -13.60 17.16
N LEU A 346 -4.79 -12.58 16.34
CA LEU A 346 -5.81 -12.04 15.43
C LEU A 346 -6.25 -13.07 14.38
N ILE A 347 -5.34 -13.88 13.83
CA ILE A 347 -5.66 -14.98 12.90
C ILE A 347 -6.53 -16.03 13.60
N ASP A 348 -6.18 -16.43 14.81
CA ASP A 348 -6.92 -17.45 15.57
C ASP A 348 -8.37 -17.04 15.87
N VAL A 349 -8.59 -15.72 16.11
CA VAL A 349 -9.92 -15.18 16.44
C VAL A 349 -10.73 -14.84 15.17
N SER A 350 -10.09 -14.54 14.04
CA SER A 350 -10.77 -14.02 12.84
C SER A 350 -11.49 -15.09 12.01
N SER A 351 -11.10 -16.34 12.09
CA SER A 351 -11.67 -17.42 11.30
C SER A 351 -11.83 -18.69 12.12
N THR A 352 -12.90 -19.45 11.82
CA THR A 352 -13.11 -20.82 12.33
C THR A 352 -12.64 -21.87 11.33
N ASP A 353 -12.32 -21.48 10.09
CA ASP A 353 -11.84 -22.38 9.03
C ASP A 353 -10.33 -22.60 9.16
N GLU A 354 -9.94 -23.84 9.40
CA GLU A 354 -8.53 -24.23 9.56
C GLU A 354 -7.71 -24.05 8.27
N ALA A 355 -8.31 -24.21 7.09
CA ALA A 355 -7.62 -23.97 5.82
C ALA A 355 -7.29 -22.47 5.66
N GLN A 356 -8.24 -21.60 6.01
CA GLN A 356 -8.05 -20.16 6.02
C GLN A 356 -6.97 -19.74 7.03
N LYS A 357 -7.01 -20.24 8.27
CA LYS A 357 -5.98 -19.98 9.29
C LYS A 357 -4.58 -20.39 8.83
N LYS A 358 -4.47 -21.55 8.17
CA LYS A 358 -3.19 -22.03 7.65
C LYS A 358 -2.64 -21.10 6.57
N ASN A 359 -3.50 -20.63 5.66
CA ASN A 359 -3.14 -19.66 4.64
C ASN A 359 -2.70 -18.32 5.26
N ASP A 360 -3.52 -17.77 6.16
CA ASP A 360 -3.22 -16.48 6.80
C ASP A 360 -1.91 -16.56 7.61
N THR A 361 -1.64 -17.71 8.25
CA THR A 361 -0.36 -17.94 8.93
C THR A 361 0.81 -17.97 7.94
N ALA A 362 0.64 -18.58 6.76
CA ALA A 362 1.69 -18.59 5.74
C ALA A 362 1.97 -17.17 5.20
N LEU A 363 0.92 -16.39 4.95
CA LEU A 363 1.06 -14.97 4.52
C LEU A 363 1.70 -14.11 5.61
N MET A 364 1.33 -14.31 6.87
CA MET A 364 1.98 -13.64 8.02
C MET A 364 3.48 -13.96 8.09
N ASN A 365 3.86 -15.23 7.90
CA ASN A 365 5.27 -15.62 7.93
C ASN A 365 6.08 -14.92 6.82
N ARG A 366 5.52 -14.73 5.62
CA ARG A 366 6.16 -13.92 4.57
C ARG A 366 6.38 -12.47 4.99
N MET A 367 5.43 -11.89 5.74
CA MET A 367 5.58 -10.54 6.30
C MET A 367 6.69 -10.50 7.38
N VAL A 368 6.82 -11.55 8.19
CA VAL A 368 7.92 -11.69 9.15
C VAL A 368 9.27 -11.79 8.43
N ASP A 369 9.36 -12.60 7.35
CA ASP A 369 10.56 -12.70 6.53
C ASP A 369 10.99 -11.33 5.98
N TYR A 370 10.01 -10.53 5.50
CA TYR A 370 10.26 -9.15 5.08
C TYR A 370 10.77 -8.26 6.22
N CYS A 371 10.19 -8.35 7.41
CA CYS A 371 10.63 -7.56 8.57
C CYS A 371 12.03 -7.95 9.05
N GLU A 372 12.43 -9.19 8.85
CA GLU A 372 13.72 -9.71 9.32
C GLU A 372 14.82 -9.71 8.25
N THR A 373 14.47 -9.46 6.97
CA THR A 373 15.45 -9.49 5.87
C THR A 373 16.55 -8.44 6.04
N SER A 374 17.77 -8.81 5.64
CA SER A 374 18.89 -7.89 5.45
C SER A 374 19.06 -7.44 4.00
N SER A 375 18.37 -8.08 3.05
CA SER A 375 18.41 -7.75 1.63
C SER A 375 17.62 -6.47 1.34
N CYS A 376 17.74 -5.96 0.12
CA CYS A 376 17.00 -4.79 -0.35
C CYS A 376 15.49 -4.93 -0.11
N LEU A 377 14.89 -4.01 0.66
CA LEU A 377 13.46 -4.04 1.02
C LEU A 377 12.56 -3.87 -0.22
N ARG A 378 12.94 -3.02 -1.16
CA ARG A 378 12.20 -2.82 -2.41
C ARG A 378 12.19 -4.08 -3.25
N ARG A 379 13.36 -4.70 -3.43
CA ARG A 379 13.48 -5.98 -4.14
C ARG A 379 12.60 -7.06 -3.52
N ALA A 380 12.62 -7.20 -2.19
CA ALA A 380 11.80 -8.17 -1.48
C ALA A 380 10.29 -7.98 -1.73
N ILE A 381 9.81 -6.72 -1.83
CA ILE A 381 8.42 -6.41 -2.20
C ILE A 381 8.14 -6.84 -3.65
N LEU A 382 8.98 -6.45 -4.60
CA LEU A 382 8.78 -6.73 -6.02
C LEU A 382 8.79 -8.24 -6.31
N GLU A 383 9.74 -8.98 -5.74
CA GLU A 383 9.84 -10.44 -5.85
C GLU A 383 8.63 -11.14 -5.21
N TYR A 384 8.10 -10.62 -4.08
CA TYR A 384 6.88 -11.14 -3.48
C TYR A 384 5.68 -11.08 -4.44
N PHE A 385 5.55 -10.01 -5.22
CA PHE A 385 4.50 -9.85 -6.22
C PHE A 385 4.83 -10.49 -7.58
N GLY A 386 5.94 -11.24 -7.67
CA GLY A 386 6.31 -12.01 -8.86
C GLY A 386 7.10 -11.24 -9.92
N GLU A 387 7.62 -10.04 -9.58
CA GLU A 387 8.50 -9.32 -10.50
C GLU A 387 9.93 -9.88 -10.46
N THR A 388 10.54 -10.00 -11.63
CA THR A 388 11.97 -10.33 -11.75
C THR A 388 12.80 -9.07 -11.62
N VAL A 389 13.52 -8.94 -10.51
CA VAL A 389 14.36 -7.77 -10.21
C VAL A 389 15.81 -8.05 -10.63
N LYS A 390 16.37 -7.15 -11.45
CA LYS A 390 17.73 -7.32 -12.02
C LYS A 390 18.84 -6.70 -11.15
N TYR A 391 18.51 -5.96 -10.12
CA TYR A 391 19.46 -5.35 -9.20
C TYR A 391 19.43 -6.04 -7.82
N GLU A 392 20.53 -6.00 -7.11
CA GLU A 392 20.60 -6.47 -5.72
C GLU A 392 20.23 -5.35 -4.73
N GLU A 393 20.59 -4.11 -5.05
CA GLU A 393 20.35 -2.91 -4.24
C GLU A 393 19.63 -1.84 -5.04
N CYS A 394 18.59 -1.24 -4.44
CA CYS A 394 17.82 -0.18 -5.11
C CYS A 394 18.37 1.24 -4.86
N GLY A 395 19.30 1.41 -3.91
CA GLY A 395 19.82 2.72 -3.49
C GLY A 395 18.75 3.68 -2.93
N ASN A 396 17.58 3.19 -2.54
CA ASN A 396 16.47 3.99 -2.00
C ASN A 396 15.61 3.17 -1.03
N CYS A 397 16.25 2.52 -0.05
CA CYS A 397 15.56 1.87 1.07
C CYS A 397 16.52 1.74 2.27
N GLY A 398 15.95 1.61 3.47
CA GLY A 398 16.72 1.56 4.71
C GLY A 398 17.76 0.44 4.76
N ASN A 399 17.57 -0.64 4.01
CA ASN A 399 18.55 -1.72 3.95
C ASN A 399 19.74 -1.41 3.02
N CYS A 400 19.50 -0.71 1.92
CA CYS A 400 20.58 -0.31 1.00
C CYS A 400 21.38 0.90 1.51
N ASP A 401 20.72 1.79 2.28
CA ASP A 401 21.37 3.00 2.81
C ASP A 401 22.02 2.79 4.18
N ALA A 402 21.80 1.62 4.82
CA ALA A 402 22.40 1.34 6.11
C ALA A 402 23.93 1.26 5.99
N GLU A 403 24.63 1.99 6.82
CA GLU A 403 26.06 1.76 7.02
C GLU A 403 26.27 0.33 7.51
N THR A 404 27.10 -0.41 6.83
CA THR A 404 27.34 -1.81 7.13
C THR A 404 28.77 -1.99 7.63
N THR A 405 28.93 -2.78 8.67
CA THR A 405 30.23 -3.29 9.09
C THR A 405 30.25 -4.80 8.86
N ASP A 406 31.29 -5.26 8.21
CA ASP A 406 31.50 -6.70 8.01
C ASP A 406 32.00 -7.33 9.31
N GLU A 407 31.29 -8.33 9.78
CA GLU A 407 31.68 -9.16 10.93
C GLU A 407 32.03 -10.55 10.43
N ASP A 408 33.22 -11.04 10.78
CA ASP A 408 33.59 -12.44 10.53
C ASP A 408 32.92 -13.34 11.59
N ILE A 409 31.89 -14.08 11.17
CA ILE A 409 31.15 -15.04 11.98
C ILE A 409 31.45 -16.49 11.60
N THR A 410 32.59 -16.73 10.98
CA THR A 410 32.99 -18.07 10.53
C THR A 410 32.97 -19.08 11.67
N ARG A 411 33.50 -18.68 12.84
CA ARG A 411 33.52 -19.51 14.05
C ARG A 411 32.11 -19.87 14.50
N GLU A 412 31.23 -18.89 14.59
CA GLU A 412 29.83 -19.04 15.05
C GLU A 412 29.04 -19.97 14.13
N VAL A 413 29.09 -19.74 12.82
CA VAL A 413 28.39 -20.57 11.84
C VAL A 413 28.97 -22.00 11.83
N LYS A 414 30.27 -22.14 11.97
CA LYS A 414 30.93 -23.46 12.07
C LYS A 414 30.46 -24.24 13.31
N LEU A 415 30.40 -23.58 14.48
CA LEU A 415 29.88 -24.17 15.72
C LEU A 415 28.41 -24.53 15.64
N ILE A 416 27.59 -23.69 14.97
CA ILE A 416 26.16 -23.98 14.72
C ILE A 416 26.02 -25.22 13.83
N CYS A 417 26.78 -25.29 12.73
CA CYS A 417 26.77 -26.46 11.84
C CYS A 417 27.23 -27.73 12.57
N MET A 418 28.30 -27.65 13.39
CA MET A 418 28.80 -28.76 14.18
C MET A 418 27.73 -29.25 15.19
N CYS A 419 27.08 -28.34 15.90
CA CYS A 419 25.99 -28.69 16.81
C CYS A 419 24.82 -29.38 16.08
N VAL A 420 24.41 -28.90 14.91
CA VAL A 420 23.34 -29.54 14.13
C VAL A 420 23.75 -30.95 13.66
N ASP A 421 25.01 -31.15 13.32
CA ASP A 421 25.57 -32.47 12.96
C ASP A 421 25.58 -33.42 14.16
N GLU A 422 26.07 -32.98 15.33
CA GLU A 422 26.04 -33.74 16.58
C GLU A 422 24.62 -34.15 16.99
N LEU A 423 23.63 -33.28 16.75
CA LEU A 423 22.21 -33.54 16.99
C LEU A 423 21.54 -34.35 15.87
N LYS A 424 22.30 -34.81 14.87
CA LYS A 424 21.86 -35.64 13.72
C LYS A 424 20.67 -35.06 12.96
N GLY A 425 20.55 -33.73 12.89
CA GLY A 425 19.48 -33.05 12.18
C GLY A 425 18.06 -33.31 12.70
N ARG A 426 17.91 -33.67 13.97
CA ARG A 426 16.61 -34.08 14.57
C ARG A 426 15.96 -33.01 15.45
N PHE A 427 16.59 -31.90 15.66
CA PHE A 427 16.13 -30.87 16.61
C PHE A 427 15.99 -29.50 15.93
N GLY A 428 15.06 -28.72 16.46
CA GLY A 428 14.81 -27.36 15.96
C GLY A 428 15.69 -26.31 16.62
N GLN A 429 15.56 -25.08 16.16
CA GLN A 429 16.33 -23.92 16.57
C GLN A 429 16.44 -23.75 18.09
N THR A 430 15.37 -23.98 18.86
CA THR A 430 15.35 -23.79 20.31
C THR A 430 16.33 -24.72 21.03
N VAL A 431 16.41 -25.98 20.62
CA VAL A 431 17.31 -26.98 21.22
C VAL A 431 18.75 -26.69 20.81
N VAL A 432 19.01 -26.40 19.52
CA VAL A 432 20.34 -26.00 19.02
C VAL A 432 20.86 -24.77 19.76
N SER A 433 20.02 -23.74 19.90
CA SER A 433 20.37 -22.53 20.67
C SER A 433 20.68 -22.82 22.12
N ALA A 434 19.92 -23.69 22.81
CA ALA A 434 20.13 -24.02 24.19
C ALA A 434 21.43 -24.84 24.42
N VAL A 435 21.75 -25.78 23.49
CA VAL A 435 23.03 -26.52 23.54
C VAL A 435 24.21 -25.59 23.38
N LEU A 436 24.23 -24.76 22.34
CA LEU A 436 25.32 -23.82 22.05
C LEU A 436 25.54 -22.81 23.19
N ARG A 437 24.49 -22.40 23.85
CA ARG A 437 24.54 -21.47 25.00
C ARG A 437 24.86 -22.14 26.34
N GLY A 438 24.95 -23.46 26.39
CA GLY A 438 25.17 -24.19 27.64
C GLY A 438 23.97 -24.14 28.60
N THR A 439 22.73 -23.95 28.09
CA THR A 439 21.55 -23.88 28.93
C THR A 439 21.00 -25.28 29.17
N ALA A 440 21.19 -25.80 30.39
CA ALA A 440 20.80 -27.15 30.80
C ALA A 440 19.27 -27.24 31.03
N THR A 441 18.46 -27.31 29.95
CA THR A 441 17.02 -27.57 30.03
C THR A 441 16.76 -29.06 30.34
N GLU A 442 15.56 -29.39 30.82
CA GLU A 442 15.16 -30.77 31.10
C GLU A 442 15.38 -31.68 29.86
N LYS A 443 15.01 -31.16 28.66
CA LYS A 443 15.19 -31.87 27.39
C LYS A 443 16.68 -32.12 27.07
N ILE A 444 17.57 -31.18 27.35
CA ILE A 444 19.01 -31.32 27.12
C ILE A 444 19.58 -32.39 28.01
N ARG A 445 19.19 -32.42 29.31
CA ARG A 445 19.60 -33.44 30.27
C ARG A 445 19.08 -34.82 29.87
N GLN A 446 17.82 -34.93 29.48
CA GLN A 446 17.20 -36.19 29.07
C GLN A 446 17.95 -36.85 27.90
N TYR A 447 18.43 -36.04 26.92
CA TYR A 447 19.18 -36.54 25.77
C TYR A 447 20.70 -36.58 25.97
N GLY A 448 21.21 -36.10 27.10
CA GLY A 448 22.63 -36.09 27.41
C GLY A 448 23.47 -35.13 26.57
N PHE A 449 22.84 -34.08 26.01
CA PHE A 449 23.50 -33.10 25.11
C PHE A 449 24.51 -32.20 25.81
N GLU A 450 24.57 -32.21 27.15
CA GLU A 450 25.59 -31.56 27.95
C GLU A 450 27.01 -32.12 27.66
N ARG A 451 27.09 -33.32 27.07
CA ARG A 451 28.34 -34.01 26.70
C ARG A 451 28.81 -33.70 25.29
N ASN A 452 28.00 -32.98 24.51
CA ASN A 452 28.36 -32.62 23.15
C ASN A 452 29.52 -31.61 23.14
N ALA A 453 30.43 -31.73 22.17
CA ALA A 453 31.54 -30.82 22.02
C ALA A 453 31.10 -29.35 21.80
N SER A 454 29.93 -29.15 21.19
CA SER A 454 29.33 -27.83 20.95
C SER A 454 28.66 -27.22 22.18
N PHE A 455 28.49 -27.97 23.31
CA PHE A 455 27.77 -27.48 24.49
C PHE A 455 28.48 -26.29 25.15
N GLY A 456 27.78 -25.16 25.27
CA GLY A 456 28.26 -23.95 25.92
C GLY A 456 29.30 -23.14 25.13
N MET A 457 29.65 -23.56 23.90
CA MET A 457 30.71 -22.90 23.12
C MET A 457 30.36 -21.46 22.68
N LEU A 458 29.10 -21.08 22.75
CA LEU A 458 28.57 -19.73 22.47
C LEU A 458 27.74 -19.21 23.65
N GLY A 459 28.24 -19.43 24.88
CA GLY A 459 27.57 -19.05 26.13
C GLY A 459 27.34 -17.55 26.30
N ASP A 460 28.20 -16.73 25.74
CA ASP A 460 28.13 -15.27 25.81
C ASP A 460 27.00 -14.66 24.94
N TYR A 461 26.45 -15.43 24.01
CA TYR A 461 25.36 -14.97 23.13
C TYR A 461 24.00 -15.05 23.81
N SER A 462 23.18 -14.01 23.65
CA SER A 462 21.78 -14.06 24.07
C SER A 462 20.97 -15.08 23.22
N ALA A 463 19.82 -15.52 23.73
CA ALA A 463 18.92 -16.38 22.95
C ALA A 463 18.45 -15.72 21.63
N ALA A 464 18.35 -14.40 21.61
CA ALA A 464 17.97 -13.61 20.45
C ALA A 464 19.08 -13.57 19.39
N ASP A 465 20.33 -13.34 19.82
CA ASP A 465 21.49 -13.31 18.92
C ASP A 465 21.75 -14.70 18.32
N MET A 466 21.65 -15.74 19.14
CA MET A 466 21.78 -17.11 18.66
C MET A 466 20.69 -17.45 17.61
N ALA A 467 19.45 -17.02 17.85
CA ALA A 467 18.38 -17.19 16.88
C ALA A 467 18.65 -16.42 15.57
N ALA A 468 19.27 -15.24 15.64
CA ALA A 468 19.67 -14.46 14.47
C ALA A 468 20.80 -15.14 13.67
N LEU A 469 21.81 -15.68 14.36
CA LEU A 469 22.90 -16.44 13.74
C LEU A 469 22.41 -17.72 13.04
N ILE A 470 21.51 -18.47 13.69
CA ILE A 470 20.91 -19.68 13.09
C ILE A 470 20.08 -19.32 11.83
N ARG A 471 19.28 -18.25 11.87
CA ARG A 471 18.55 -17.79 10.68
C ARG A 471 19.49 -17.35 9.56
N TYR A 472 20.56 -16.64 9.90
CA TYR A 472 21.57 -16.30 8.92
C TYR A 472 22.17 -17.56 8.26
N ALA A 473 22.51 -18.58 9.05
CA ALA A 473 23.03 -19.84 8.53
C ALA A 473 22.01 -20.55 7.60
N VAL A 474 20.71 -20.45 7.90
CA VAL A 474 19.63 -20.97 7.02
C VAL A 474 19.53 -20.15 5.74
N SER A 475 19.56 -18.82 5.82
CA SER A 475 19.42 -17.93 4.65
C SER A 475 20.59 -18.00 3.67
N ARG A 476 21.75 -18.50 4.14
CA ARG A 476 22.96 -18.69 3.34
C ARG A 476 23.23 -20.16 2.98
N ASP A 477 22.21 -21.02 3.07
CA ASP A 477 22.27 -22.44 2.73
C ASP A 477 23.35 -23.26 3.47
N TYR A 478 23.76 -22.79 4.67
CA TYR A 478 24.55 -23.62 5.58
C TYR A 478 23.68 -24.64 6.30
N LEU A 479 22.43 -24.26 6.57
CA LEU A 479 21.41 -25.12 7.18
C LEU A 479 20.14 -25.13 6.34
N SER A 480 19.40 -26.21 6.40
CA SER A 480 18.05 -26.34 5.87
C SER A 480 17.04 -26.60 6.99
N VAL A 481 15.80 -26.16 6.79
CA VAL A 481 14.69 -26.35 7.73
C VAL A 481 13.69 -27.31 7.12
N ALA A 482 13.43 -28.44 7.75
CA ALA A 482 12.38 -29.35 7.32
C ALA A 482 11.00 -28.77 7.63
N THR A 483 10.08 -28.82 6.65
CA THR A 483 8.70 -28.39 6.80
C THR A 483 7.90 -29.43 7.58
N GLY A 484 7.21 -29.03 8.67
CA GLY A 484 6.39 -29.93 9.48
C GLY A 484 5.87 -29.27 10.76
N LYS A 485 5.09 -30.01 11.54
CA LYS A 485 4.53 -29.53 12.83
C LYS A 485 5.64 -29.10 13.82
N TYR A 486 6.83 -29.69 13.69
CA TYR A 486 8.02 -29.36 14.46
C TYR A 486 9.21 -29.18 13.49
N PRO A 487 9.49 -27.95 13.04
CA PRO A 487 10.60 -27.70 12.11
C PRO A 487 11.94 -28.10 12.75
N VAL A 488 12.70 -28.94 12.06
CA VAL A 488 14.03 -29.39 12.48
C VAL A 488 15.11 -28.80 11.56
N LEU A 489 16.28 -28.54 12.13
CA LEU A 489 17.44 -28.03 11.40
C LEU A 489 18.31 -29.22 10.93
N SER A 490 18.76 -29.17 9.69
CA SER A 490 19.71 -30.12 9.14
C SER A 490 20.81 -29.41 8.33
N LEU A 491 21.96 -30.06 8.14
CA LEU A 491 23.04 -29.47 7.35
C LEU A 491 22.68 -29.42 5.87
N ALA A 492 22.82 -28.26 5.27
CA ALA A 492 22.80 -28.06 3.83
C ALA A 492 24.18 -28.31 3.20
N ALA A 493 24.29 -28.20 1.87
CA ALA A 493 25.56 -28.49 1.17
C ALA A 493 26.71 -27.58 1.60
N ALA A 494 26.44 -26.27 1.74
CA ALA A 494 27.45 -25.30 2.19
C ALA A 494 27.90 -25.56 3.63
N GLY A 495 26.97 -25.96 4.55
CA GLY A 495 27.32 -26.30 5.92
C GLY A 495 28.20 -27.55 6.02
N ARG A 496 27.93 -28.59 5.22
CA ARG A 496 28.82 -29.77 5.12
C ARG A 496 30.20 -29.41 4.58
N ALA A 497 30.27 -28.55 3.56
CA ALA A 497 31.54 -28.07 3.02
C ALA A 497 32.34 -27.26 4.06
N LEU A 498 31.66 -26.44 4.89
CA LEU A 498 32.27 -25.63 5.93
C LEU A 498 32.90 -26.49 7.04
N LEU A 499 32.35 -27.68 7.30
CA LEU A 499 32.88 -28.65 8.29
C LEU A 499 33.96 -29.57 7.69
N GLY A 500 34.10 -29.62 6.35
CA GLY A 500 35.05 -30.47 5.67
C GLY A 500 36.51 -30.07 5.89
N PRO A 501 37.47 -30.97 5.56
CA PRO A 501 38.90 -30.67 5.62
C PRO A 501 39.30 -29.70 4.53
N GLY A 502 39.66 -28.47 4.90
CA GLY A 502 40.14 -27.46 3.95
C GLY A 502 40.00 -26.04 4.51
N LYS A 503 40.68 -25.07 3.89
CA LYS A 503 40.45 -23.65 4.18
C LYS A 503 39.13 -23.24 3.50
N SER A 504 38.06 -23.08 4.26
CA SER A 504 36.83 -22.43 3.79
C SER A 504 37.03 -20.91 3.73
N ALA A 505 36.37 -20.27 2.77
CA ALA A 505 36.27 -18.81 2.75
C ALA A 505 35.63 -18.31 4.05
N PRO A 506 36.02 -17.13 4.57
CA PRO A 506 35.41 -16.55 5.74
C PRO A 506 33.91 -16.30 5.52
N VAL A 507 33.12 -16.59 6.54
CA VAL A 507 31.67 -16.31 6.55
C VAL A 507 31.47 -14.90 7.09
N MET A 508 31.30 -13.95 6.18
CA MET A 508 31.11 -12.54 6.52
C MET A 508 29.64 -12.22 6.70
N ARG A 509 29.30 -11.65 7.85
CA ARG A 509 27.98 -11.12 8.13
C ARG A 509 28.02 -9.59 8.05
N VAL A 510 27.13 -9.05 7.25
CA VAL A 510 26.92 -7.60 7.20
C VAL A 510 26.03 -7.20 8.37
N LEU A 511 26.60 -6.49 9.35
CA LEU A 511 25.86 -5.86 10.43
C LEU A 511 25.48 -4.45 10.00
N LYS A 512 24.23 -4.07 10.24
CA LYS A 512 23.80 -2.70 10.03
C LYS A 512 24.09 -1.88 11.28
N THR A 513 24.67 -0.71 11.08
CA THR A 513 24.96 0.21 12.17
C THR A 513 23.69 0.62 12.92
N GLU A 514 22.52 0.57 12.25
CA GLU A 514 21.21 0.84 12.86
C GLU A 514 20.80 -0.17 13.96
N ASP A 515 21.27 -1.40 13.88
CA ASP A 515 21.03 -2.41 14.92
C ASP A 515 21.85 -2.13 16.20
N LEU A 516 22.85 -1.24 16.11
CA LEU A 516 23.82 -0.94 17.16
C LEU A 516 23.65 0.45 17.83
N VAL A 517 22.84 1.38 17.23
CA VAL A 517 22.77 2.79 17.67
C VAL A 517 21.37 3.13 18.20
N PRO A 518 21.27 3.93 19.31
CA PRO A 518 19.97 4.42 19.80
C PRO A 518 19.23 5.26 18.76
N ALA A 519 17.90 5.19 18.75
CA ALA A 519 16.98 5.80 17.79
C ALA A 519 17.26 7.29 17.41
N ARG A 520 18.01 8.01 18.22
CA ARG A 520 18.37 9.43 17.98
C ARG A 520 19.40 9.69 16.87
N ALA A 521 20.18 8.68 16.46
CA ALA A 521 21.28 8.87 15.51
C ALA A 521 20.91 8.55 14.05
N VAL A 522 19.72 8.01 13.80
CA VAL A 522 19.33 7.41 12.52
C VAL A 522 18.72 8.40 11.52
N HIS A 523 18.54 9.66 11.93
CA HIS A 523 17.71 10.63 11.18
C HIS A 523 18.41 11.50 10.12
N LYS A 524 19.61 11.17 9.65
CA LYS A 524 20.38 12.10 8.81
C LYS A 524 20.46 11.80 7.32
N ARG A 525 19.60 10.99 6.72
CA ARG A 525 19.52 10.94 5.24
C ARG A 525 18.11 11.24 4.77
N SER A 526 17.93 12.51 4.34
CA SER A 526 16.72 12.96 3.67
C SER A 526 16.55 12.25 2.34
N ILE A 527 15.33 11.86 2.02
CA ILE A 527 14.87 11.56 0.65
C ILE A 527 15.46 12.58 -0.31
N ARG A 528 15.88 12.16 -1.51
CA ARG A 528 16.31 13.08 -2.57
C ARG A 528 15.22 14.12 -2.78
N LYS A 529 15.45 15.34 -2.31
CA LYS A 529 14.58 16.48 -2.59
C LYS A 529 14.59 16.72 -4.09
N ILE A 530 13.43 16.68 -4.72
CA ILE A 530 13.27 16.94 -6.16
C ILE A 530 13.37 18.43 -6.42
N TYR A 531 13.02 19.27 -5.44
CA TYR A 531 12.99 20.72 -5.52
C TYR A 531 13.93 21.34 -4.48
N ASP A 532 14.47 22.52 -4.78
CA ASP A 532 15.14 23.37 -3.79
C ASP A 532 14.09 23.98 -2.85
N GLU A 533 13.70 23.21 -1.85
CA GLU A 533 12.62 23.57 -0.95
C GLU A 533 12.90 24.85 -0.15
N GLU A 534 14.15 25.16 0.20
CA GLU A 534 14.47 26.36 0.96
C GLU A 534 14.18 27.61 0.15
N ARG A 535 14.59 27.62 -1.11
CA ARG A 535 14.36 28.72 -2.04
C ARG A 535 12.90 28.88 -2.44
N LEU A 536 12.19 27.77 -2.67
CA LEU A 536 10.83 27.77 -3.23
C LEU A 536 9.72 27.83 -2.18
N ARG A 537 10.04 27.55 -0.92
CA ARG A 537 9.06 27.47 0.17
C ARG A 537 8.21 28.73 0.40
N PRO A 538 8.73 29.96 0.29
CA PRO A 538 7.91 31.14 0.46
C PRO A 538 6.75 31.20 -0.53
N LEU A 539 7.02 31.06 -1.82
CA LEU A 539 5.97 31.05 -2.86
C LEU A 539 5.06 29.82 -2.75
N PHE A 540 5.63 28.63 -2.51
CA PHE A 540 4.84 27.43 -2.28
C PHE A 540 3.80 27.62 -1.16
N THR A 541 4.21 28.25 -0.05
CA THR A 541 3.31 28.50 1.08
C THR A 541 2.17 29.46 0.71
N LYS A 542 2.44 30.51 -0.07
CA LYS A 542 1.41 31.44 -0.57
C LYS A 542 0.40 30.69 -1.48
N LEU A 543 0.89 29.87 -2.40
CA LEU A 543 0.06 29.05 -3.29
C LEU A 543 -0.76 28.00 -2.52
N GLN A 544 -0.18 27.37 -1.51
CA GLN A 544 -0.86 26.42 -0.63
C GLN A 544 -1.99 27.09 0.15
N GLN A 545 -1.77 28.30 0.64
CA GLN A 545 -2.79 29.08 1.35
C GLN A 545 -3.97 29.43 0.42
N LEU A 546 -3.70 29.92 -0.80
CA LEU A 546 -4.72 30.20 -1.80
C LEU A 546 -5.53 28.93 -2.13
N ARG A 547 -4.83 27.80 -2.35
CA ARG A 547 -5.48 26.51 -2.59
C ARG A 547 -6.43 26.12 -1.45
N TYR A 548 -5.98 26.27 -0.21
CA TYR A 548 -6.79 25.98 0.97
C TYR A 548 -8.05 26.86 1.07
N GLU A 549 -7.90 28.18 0.85
CA GLU A 549 -9.02 29.13 0.87
C GLU A 549 -10.04 28.84 -0.24
N THR A 550 -9.56 28.55 -1.44
CA THR A 550 -10.40 28.21 -2.60
C THR A 550 -11.14 26.89 -2.35
N ALA A 551 -10.44 25.87 -1.87
CA ALA A 551 -11.02 24.57 -1.55
C ALA A 551 -12.12 24.67 -0.48
N ARG A 552 -11.90 25.52 0.53
CA ARG A 552 -12.88 25.79 1.59
C ARG A 552 -14.13 26.47 1.05
N LYS A 553 -13.99 27.43 0.14
CA LYS A 553 -15.13 28.13 -0.51
C LYS A 553 -15.97 27.18 -1.37
N GLU A 554 -15.31 26.26 -2.07
CA GLU A 554 -15.95 25.32 -2.98
C GLU A 554 -16.39 24.01 -2.32
N HIS A 555 -16.06 23.81 -1.05
CA HIS A 555 -16.35 22.57 -0.30
C HIS A 555 -15.75 21.31 -0.95
N ILE A 556 -14.55 21.42 -1.54
CA ILE A 556 -13.79 20.32 -2.15
C ILE A 556 -12.44 20.13 -1.44
N PRO A 557 -11.84 18.92 -1.50
CA PRO A 557 -10.51 18.70 -0.96
C PRO A 557 -9.43 19.54 -1.66
N PRO A 558 -8.46 20.11 -0.92
CA PRO A 558 -7.44 21.01 -1.49
C PRO A 558 -6.65 20.38 -2.65
N PHE A 559 -6.28 19.11 -2.55
CA PHE A 559 -5.51 18.41 -3.60
C PHE A 559 -6.29 18.19 -4.91
N VAL A 560 -7.62 18.34 -4.91
CA VAL A 560 -8.45 18.28 -6.13
C VAL A 560 -8.21 19.51 -7.01
N ILE A 561 -7.95 20.67 -6.40
CA ILE A 561 -7.57 21.89 -7.14
C ILE A 561 -6.22 21.67 -7.81
N PHE A 562 -5.15 21.59 -7.02
CA PHE A 562 -3.80 21.26 -7.48
C PHE A 562 -3.10 20.35 -6.47
N SER A 563 -2.32 19.39 -6.98
CA SER A 563 -1.47 18.54 -6.13
C SER A 563 -0.29 19.34 -5.55
N ASP A 564 0.35 18.83 -4.50
CA ASP A 564 1.56 19.46 -3.98
C ASP A 564 2.68 19.52 -5.03
N VAL A 565 2.81 18.48 -5.87
CA VAL A 565 3.76 18.47 -7.00
C VAL A 565 3.46 19.60 -7.96
N THR A 566 2.19 19.81 -8.31
CA THR A 566 1.79 20.94 -9.17
C THR A 566 2.14 22.29 -8.53
N LEU A 567 1.94 22.46 -7.22
CA LEU A 567 2.31 23.70 -6.52
C LEU A 567 3.84 23.92 -6.49
N TRP A 568 4.63 22.86 -6.34
CA TRP A 568 6.09 22.94 -6.42
C TRP A 568 6.55 23.30 -7.84
N GLU A 569 5.97 22.72 -8.88
CA GLU A 569 6.25 23.07 -10.27
C GLU A 569 5.88 24.53 -10.56
N LEU A 570 4.75 25.02 -10.04
CA LEU A 570 4.36 26.43 -10.14
C LEU A 570 5.37 27.36 -9.47
N ALA A 571 5.85 26.99 -8.28
CA ALA A 571 6.85 27.77 -7.55
C ALA A 571 8.21 27.78 -8.25
N GLU A 572 8.59 26.69 -8.93
CA GLU A 572 9.85 26.56 -9.64
C GLU A 572 9.84 27.27 -11.00
N GLN A 573 8.80 27.03 -11.81
CA GLN A 573 8.72 27.55 -13.18
C GLN A 573 8.23 29.00 -13.25
N ARG A 574 7.54 29.48 -12.21
CA ARG A 574 7.01 30.87 -12.11
C ARG A 574 6.32 31.34 -13.40
N PRO A 575 5.28 30.65 -13.89
CA PRO A 575 4.58 31.05 -15.11
C PRO A 575 4.04 32.48 -15.00
N SER A 576 4.14 33.25 -16.08
CA SER A 576 3.69 34.64 -16.19
C SER A 576 2.41 34.78 -17.02
N THR A 577 2.04 33.77 -17.78
CA THR A 577 0.88 33.73 -18.65
C THR A 577 0.04 32.48 -18.43
N LEU A 578 -1.24 32.52 -18.85
CA LEU A 578 -2.12 31.32 -18.79
C LEU A 578 -1.65 30.22 -19.74
N GLU A 579 -0.97 30.54 -20.82
CA GLU A 579 -0.38 29.55 -21.74
C GLU A 579 0.77 28.79 -21.09
N GLU A 580 1.65 29.49 -20.40
CA GLU A 580 2.72 28.87 -19.61
C GLU A 580 2.14 28.03 -18.47
N LEU A 581 1.11 28.53 -17.78
CA LEU A 581 0.41 27.80 -16.73
C LEU A 581 -0.21 26.49 -17.25
N ARG A 582 -0.72 26.48 -18.48
CA ARG A 582 -1.28 25.29 -19.16
C ARG A 582 -0.24 24.18 -19.36
N SER A 583 1.03 24.53 -19.49
CA SER A 583 2.11 23.56 -19.67
C SER A 583 2.46 22.79 -18.40
N ILE A 584 2.04 23.29 -17.23
CA ILE A 584 2.31 22.66 -15.94
C ILE A 584 1.50 21.38 -15.77
N LYS A 585 2.17 20.33 -15.35
CA LYS A 585 1.56 19.01 -15.17
C LYS A 585 0.42 19.04 -14.14
N GLY A 586 -0.74 18.48 -14.54
CA GLY A 586 -1.92 18.42 -13.68
C GLY A 586 -2.84 19.65 -13.77
N ILE A 587 -2.58 20.58 -14.70
CA ILE A 587 -3.43 21.72 -15.01
C ILE A 587 -4.10 21.50 -16.38
N GLY A 588 -5.33 20.95 -16.36
CA GLY A 588 -6.18 20.82 -17.54
C GLY A 588 -6.97 22.10 -17.82
N ASP A 589 -7.61 22.18 -18.99
CA ASP A 589 -8.34 23.37 -19.43
C ASP A 589 -9.40 23.82 -18.42
N PHE A 590 -10.13 22.90 -17.79
CA PHE A 590 -11.10 23.22 -16.74
C PHE A 590 -10.42 23.92 -15.54
N LYS A 591 -9.34 23.34 -15.01
CA LYS A 591 -8.62 23.92 -13.86
C LYS A 591 -7.93 25.23 -14.23
N LEU A 592 -7.41 25.32 -15.45
CA LEU A 592 -6.80 26.54 -15.99
C LEU A 592 -7.80 27.70 -16.00
N HIS A 593 -8.99 27.49 -16.54
CA HIS A 593 -10.00 28.55 -16.62
C HIS A 593 -10.56 28.91 -15.25
N LYS A 594 -10.78 27.91 -14.40
CA LYS A 594 -11.45 28.10 -13.11
C LYS A 594 -10.52 28.66 -12.05
N TYR A 595 -9.30 28.15 -11.95
CA TYR A 595 -8.35 28.48 -10.87
C TYR A 595 -7.13 29.25 -11.34
N GLY A 596 -6.73 29.08 -12.61
CA GLY A 596 -5.51 29.62 -13.19
C GLY A 596 -5.27 31.11 -12.92
N PRO A 597 -6.24 32.00 -13.17
CA PRO A 597 -6.04 33.44 -12.95
C PRO A 597 -5.62 33.79 -11.52
N ALA A 598 -6.27 33.24 -10.51
CA ALA A 598 -5.97 33.55 -9.11
C ALA A 598 -4.58 33.06 -8.68
N PHE A 599 -4.13 31.90 -9.17
CA PHE A 599 -2.79 31.39 -8.88
C PHE A 599 -1.72 32.16 -9.64
N LEU A 600 -2.00 32.57 -10.88
CA LEU A 600 -1.09 33.40 -11.67
C LEU A 600 -0.86 34.76 -11.02
N ASP A 601 -1.90 35.40 -10.49
CA ASP A 601 -1.81 36.68 -9.79
C ASP A 601 -0.84 36.61 -8.60
N ILE A 602 -0.85 35.53 -7.81
CA ILE A 602 0.11 35.34 -6.71
C ILE A 602 1.53 35.16 -7.23
N ILE A 603 1.72 34.36 -8.29
CA ILE A 603 3.06 34.08 -8.82
C ILE A 603 3.69 35.37 -9.38
N VAL A 604 2.91 36.16 -10.14
CA VAL A 604 3.37 37.40 -10.74
C VAL A 604 3.61 38.50 -9.69
N SER A 605 2.78 38.55 -8.64
CA SER A 605 2.99 39.53 -7.55
C SER A 605 4.22 39.20 -6.70
N ASP A 606 4.49 37.91 -6.44
CA ASP A 606 5.67 37.46 -5.69
C ASP A 606 6.98 37.81 -6.41
N GLY A 607 6.99 37.84 -7.76
CA GLY A 607 8.16 38.24 -8.55
C GLY A 607 8.38 39.75 -8.65
N LYS A 608 7.50 40.58 -8.10
CA LYS A 608 7.67 42.05 -8.04
C LYS A 608 8.22 42.51 -6.69
N ASP A 609 8.20 41.64 -5.69
CA ASP A 609 8.71 41.93 -4.34
C ASP A 609 10.20 41.51 -4.17
N ASP A 610 10.76 40.77 -5.14
CA ASP A 610 12.19 40.46 -5.27
C ASP A 610 12.88 41.47 -6.24
#